data_becc5536a609fdee79349392d572e2c9
#
_entry.id   becc5536a609fdee79349392d572e2c9
#
_cell.length_a   1.000
_cell.length_b   1.000
_cell.length_c   1.000
_cell.angle_alpha   90.00
_cell.angle_beta   90.00
_cell.angle_gamma   90.00
#
_symmetry.space_group_name_H-M   'P 1'
#
loop_
_entity.id
_entity.type
_entity.pdbx_description
1 polymer ?
#
loop_
_entity_poly.entity_id
_entity_poly.type
_entity_poly.pdbx_seq_one_letter_code
_entity_poly.pdbx_strand_id
1 'polypeptide(L)'
;DIKTITDTLDYFVRLGVNAIELMPINEFEGNDSWGYNPSFYFAPDKAYGTMNDYKEFIDACHERGIAVIIDMVLNHSYGESPLVQMYLDGSKPAANNPWYNVSHNMQNPDAQWGYDFNHESPYTQELVDLILEYWITEFKVDGFRFDFTKGFTNTPYGPSSWASEYDASRIAILKRIADKVWSVKEDALVIFEHLAENTEEKVLADYGILLWGNMNYNFSEAVMGYHDEGKSDFNWSSYKNRNWXEPNLVAYMESHDEERITFRSRTYGIQVGSYNVRNLKTSLERHQAATVFLLSIPGPKMIWQFGELGYDISIDQGGRLSKKPTRWNYLEVNDRKALWDIYAEMIDLKKKEPIFATNDFTLDVAGQVKRILLNSENNSVRLVGNFGTSIQTVSPGFNSTGKWFNHFAGDSIIVSSLNQEVQVKPGEFIMFTKQKFASFDPASSVGRGPSYADKRTSIFPNPFVGDINLRTEEPLKSVEIYDVNGRLVESXADPDAVLNLSRLHPGVYMLYISTKRGSSEVHKLVKTR
;
A
#
# COMPACT_ATOMS: atom_id res chain seq x y z
N ASP A 1 -9.39 1.01 -16.62
CA ASP A 1 -9.09 2.45 -16.66
C ASP A 1 -9.18 3.01 -15.23
N ILE A 2 -8.76 4.26 -15.05
CA ILE A 2 -8.67 4.87 -13.72
C ILE A 2 -10.08 5.09 -13.10
N LYS A 3 -11.09 5.29 -13.91
CA LYS A 3 -12.46 5.44 -13.44
C LYS A 3 -12.96 4.17 -12.76
N THR A 4 -12.56 3.01 -13.25
CA THR A 4 -12.93 1.73 -12.65
C THR A 4 -12.44 1.67 -11.20
N ILE A 5 -11.21 2.14 -10.94
CA ILE A 5 -10.68 2.18 -9.56
C ILE A 5 -11.46 3.21 -8.73
N THR A 6 -11.72 4.38 -9.32
CA THR A 6 -12.50 5.43 -8.64
C THR A 6 -13.86 4.88 -8.18
N ASP A 7 -14.53 4.12 -9.06
CA ASP A 7 -15.84 3.54 -8.78
C ASP A 7 -15.78 2.41 -7.72
N THR A 8 -14.60 1.86 -7.46
CA THR A 8 -14.42 0.76 -6.49
C THR A 8 -13.75 1.21 -5.19
N LEU A 9 -13.62 2.52 -4.94
CA LEU A 9 -12.92 3.02 -3.76
C LEU A 9 -13.54 2.55 -2.44
N ASP A 10 -14.85 2.28 -2.41
CA ASP A 10 -15.49 1.77 -1.20
C ASP A 10 -14.92 0.41 -0.77
N TYR A 11 -14.48 -0.40 -1.73
CA TYR A 11 -13.79 -1.66 -1.42
C TYR A 11 -12.53 -1.39 -0.59
N PHE A 12 -11.74 -0.40 -0.99
CA PHE A 12 -10.49 -0.06 -0.30
C PHE A 12 -10.76 0.58 1.07
N VAL A 13 -11.83 1.37 1.18
CA VAL A 13 -12.25 1.93 2.48
C VAL A 13 -12.62 0.79 3.45
N ARG A 14 -13.41 -0.18 2.97
CA ARG A 14 -13.80 -1.32 3.80
C ARG A 14 -12.60 -2.19 4.18
N LEU A 15 -11.64 -2.36 3.26
CA LEU A 15 -10.40 -3.08 3.55
C LEU A 15 -9.56 -2.32 4.59
N GLY A 16 -9.64 -0.98 4.57
CA GLY A 16 -9.00 -0.13 5.56
C GLY A 16 -7.65 0.45 5.17
N VAL A 17 -7.19 0.20 3.95
CA VAL A 17 -5.89 0.74 3.52
C VAL A 17 -5.91 2.28 3.56
N ASN A 18 -4.78 2.89 3.89
CA ASN A 18 -4.68 4.35 3.99
C ASN A 18 -3.84 4.97 2.88
N ALA A 19 -3.37 4.17 1.94
CA ALA A 19 -2.69 4.67 0.74
C ALA A 19 -2.90 3.70 -0.41
N ILE A 20 -3.03 4.24 -1.61
CA ILE A 20 -3.06 3.46 -2.86
C ILE A 20 -1.85 3.88 -3.67
N GLU A 21 -1.01 2.90 -4.02
CA GLU A 21 0.14 3.11 -4.90
C GLU A 21 -0.23 2.56 -6.27
N LEU A 22 -0.17 3.43 -7.27
CA LEU A 22 -0.43 3.03 -8.66
C LEU A 22 0.87 2.59 -9.33
N MET A 23 0.82 1.50 -10.10
CA MET A 23 1.90 1.17 -11.02
C MET A 23 2.11 2.36 -11.97
N PRO A 24 3.25 2.44 -12.68
CA PRO A 24 3.59 3.69 -13.38
C PRO A 24 2.49 4.20 -14.31
N ILE A 25 2.16 5.47 -14.15
CA ILE A 25 1.10 6.12 -14.94
C ILE A 25 1.64 7.20 -15.86
N ASN A 26 2.96 7.43 -15.89
CA ASN A 26 3.52 8.34 -16.91
C ASN A 26 3.28 7.71 -18.29
N GLU A 27 3.00 8.55 -19.28
CA GLU A 27 2.72 8.10 -20.63
C GLU A 27 3.84 7.20 -21.14
N PHE A 28 3.50 5.93 -21.41
CA PHE A 28 4.45 4.91 -21.83
C PHE A 28 4.21 4.52 -23.29
N GLU A 29 5.16 3.77 -23.86
CA GLU A 29 5.04 3.28 -25.23
C GLU A 29 3.91 2.26 -25.34
N GLY A 30 3.06 2.43 -26.35
CA GLY A 30 1.92 1.55 -26.59
C GLY A 30 0.75 1.84 -25.68
N ASN A 31 -0.20 0.90 -25.63
CA ASN A 31 -1.43 1.05 -24.84
C ASN A 31 -1.63 -0.09 -23.83
N ASP A 32 -0.67 -1.01 -23.72
CA ASP A 32 -0.78 -2.19 -22.88
C ASP A 32 0.59 -2.50 -22.28
N SER A 33 0.80 -2.06 -21.06
CA SER A 33 2.09 -2.17 -20.40
C SER A 33 1.90 -2.09 -18.88
N TRP A 34 2.87 -2.62 -18.13
CA TRP A 34 2.98 -2.34 -16.70
C TRP A 34 3.38 -0.88 -16.43
N GLY A 35 3.91 -0.17 -17.47
CA GLY A 35 4.30 1.23 -17.35
C GLY A 35 5.78 1.48 -17.11
N TYR A 36 6.60 0.42 -17.06
CA TYR A 36 8.05 0.58 -16.82
C TYR A 36 8.82 0.92 -18.09
N ASN A 37 8.11 1.35 -19.12
CA ASN A 37 8.67 1.85 -20.38
C ASN A 37 8.18 3.28 -20.67
N PRO A 38 8.41 4.23 -19.75
CA PRO A 38 7.87 5.58 -19.89
C PRO A 38 8.58 6.40 -20.96
N SER A 39 7.87 7.34 -21.56
CA SER A 39 8.43 8.27 -22.56
C SER A 39 8.11 9.72 -22.26
N PHE A 40 6.99 10.03 -21.60
CA PHE A 40 6.55 11.42 -21.36
C PHE A 40 6.22 11.59 -19.88
N TYR A 41 7.07 12.33 -19.17
CA TYR A 41 7.00 12.41 -17.71
C TYR A 41 6.00 13.44 -17.17
N PHE A 42 5.50 14.34 -18.03
CA PHE A 42 4.55 15.38 -17.63
C PHE A 42 3.14 15.07 -18.11
N ALA A 43 2.87 13.83 -18.47
CA ALA A 43 1.55 13.40 -18.95
C ALA A 43 1.17 12.06 -18.35
N PRO A 44 -0.06 11.93 -17.86
CA PRO A 44 -0.57 10.60 -17.46
C PRO A 44 -0.90 9.78 -18.70
N ASP A 45 -0.82 8.47 -18.57
CA ASP A 45 -0.98 7.58 -19.71
C ASP A 45 -2.42 7.57 -20.24
N LYS A 46 -2.54 7.75 -21.54
CA LYS A 46 -3.81 7.83 -22.26
C LYS A 46 -4.64 6.55 -22.18
N ALA A 47 -3.98 5.40 -21.97
CA ALA A 47 -4.68 4.12 -21.95
C ALA A 47 -5.60 3.98 -20.75
N TYR A 48 -5.34 4.72 -19.67
CA TYR A 48 -6.13 4.62 -18.44
C TYR A 48 -7.15 5.74 -18.29
N GLY A 49 -7.00 6.85 -19.02
CA GLY A 49 -7.95 7.95 -18.93
C GLY A 49 -7.34 9.30 -19.21
N THR A 50 -8.15 10.35 -19.08
CA THR A 50 -7.72 11.74 -19.28
C THR A 50 -7.07 12.28 -18.00
N MET A 51 -6.42 13.43 -18.13
CA MET A 51 -5.87 14.14 -16.95
C MET A 51 -6.93 14.36 -15.88
N ASN A 52 -8.14 14.73 -16.30
CA ASN A 52 -9.24 14.96 -15.36
C ASN A 52 -9.67 13.67 -14.66
N ASP A 53 -9.66 12.54 -15.36
CA ASP A 53 -10.00 11.25 -14.74
C ASP A 53 -9.03 10.91 -13.61
N TYR A 54 -7.73 11.17 -13.82
CA TYR A 54 -6.73 10.94 -12.77
C TYR A 54 -6.92 11.91 -11.60
N LYS A 55 -7.22 13.19 -11.88
CA LYS A 55 -7.45 14.17 -10.82
C LYS A 55 -8.69 13.82 -10.02
N GLU A 56 -9.76 13.34 -10.68
CA GLU A 56 -10.96 12.87 -10.01
C GLU A 56 -10.65 11.69 -9.08
N PHE A 57 -9.82 10.76 -9.55
CA PHE A 57 -9.40 9.61 -8.73
C PHE A 57 -8.66 10.08 -7.48
N ILE A 58 -7.70 10.99 -7.63
CA ILE A 58 -6.91 11.48 -6.50
C ILE A 58 -7.80 12.25 -5.51
N ASP A 59 -8.67 13.10 -6.03
CA ASP A 59 -9.62 13.85 -5.20
C ASP A 59 -10.53 12.89 -4.41
N ALA A 60 -11.07 11.86 -5.09
CA ALA A 60 -11.93 10.87 -4.45
C ALA A 60 -11.19 10.06 -3.37
N CYS A 61 -9.91 9.75 -3.60
CA CYS A 61 -9.08 9.10 -2.58
C CYS A 61 -8.93 10.02 -1.36
N HIS A 62 -8.59 11.28 -1.59
CA HIS A 62 -8.38 12.25 -0.51
C HIS A 62 -9.66 12.47 0.31
N GLU A 63 -10.81 12.50 -0.33
CA GLU A 63 -12.10 12.62 0.37
C GLU A 63 -12.33 11.46 1.33
N ARG A 64 -11.72 10.31 1.05
CA ARG A 64 -11.85 9.09 1.87
C ARG A 64 -10.68 8.88 2.82
N GLY A 65 -9.76 9.84 2.89
CA GLY A 65 -8.58 9.72 3.76
C GLY A 65 -7.54 8.74 3.24
N ILE A 66 -7.50 8.54 1.92
CA ILE A 66 -6.55 7.64 1.27
C ILE A 66 -5.51 8.47 0.53
N ALA A 67 -4.24 8.28 0.86
CA ALA A 67 -3.14 8.91 0.15
C ALA A 67 -2.92 8.24 -1.20
N VAL A 68 -2.41 9.00 -2.17
CA VAL A 68 -2.09 8.45 -3.50
C VAL A 68 -0.60 8.57 -3.74
N ILE A 69 0.01 7.43 -4.05
CA ILE A 69 1.44 7.30 -4.35
C ILE A 69 1.55 6.87 -5.81
N ILE A 70 2.44 7.48 -6.57
CA ILE A 70 2.67 7.03 -7.93
C ILE A 70 4.06 6.43 -8.09
N ASP A 71 4.13 5.36 -8.88
CA ASP A 71 5.38 4.69 -9.23
C ASP A 71 6.09 5.53 -10.28
N MET A 72 7.31 5.96 -9.98
CA MET A 72 8.08 6.90 -10.81
C MET A 72 9.33 6.19 -11.34
N VAL A 73 9.39 6.04 -12.66
CA VAL A 73 10.46 5.31 -13.33
C VAL A 73 11.49 6.31 -13.86
N LEU A 74 12.53 6.58 -13.07
CA LEU A 74 13.57 7.56 -13.42
C LEU A 74 14.94 6.92 -13.65
N ASN A 75 15.03 5.59 -13.61
CA ASN A 75 16.26 4.90 -13.99
C ASN A 75 16.53 5.06 -15.49
N HIS A 76 15.47 5.03 -16.29
CA HIS A 76 15.57 5.00 -17.76
C HIS A 76 14.29 5.56 -18.36
N SER A 77 14.35 5.84 -19.67
CA SER A 77 13.14 6.10 -20.46
C SER A 77 13.24 5.35 -21.79
N TYR A 78 12.13 5.32 -22.52
CA TYR A 78 12.08 4.59 -23.79
C TYR A 78 12.11 5.55 -24.98
N GLY A 79 12.16 4.95 -26.19
CA GLY A 79 12.57 5.66 -27.39
C GLY A 79 11.61 6.71 -27.94
N GLU A 80 10.34 6.68 -27.54
CA GLU A 80 9.39 7.71 -27.96
C GLU A 80 9.62 9.02 -27.21
N SER A 81 10.47 9.03 -26.18
CA SER A 81 10.74 10.23 -25.40
C SER A 81 11.40 11.30 -26.26
N PRO A 82 10.88 12.53 -26.26
CA PRO A 82 11.52 13.62 -26.97
C PRO A 82 12.93 13.94 -26.44
N LEU A 83 13.18 13.63 -25.17
CA LEU A 83 14.50 13.85 -24.54
C LEU A 83 15.55 12.92 -25.16
N VAL A 84 15.13 11.71 -25.58
CA VAL A 84 16.00 10.81 -26.32
C VAL A 84 16.16 11.30 -27.76
N GLN A 85 15.03 11.57 -28.42
CA GLN A 85 14.99 11.84 -29.85
C GLN A 85 15.73 13.13 -30.26
N MET A 86 15.69 14.17 -29.43
CA MET A 86 16.32 15.44 -29.76
C MET A 86 17.84 15.36 -29.87
N TYR A 87 18.46 14.42 -29.16
CA TYR A 87 19.92 14.27 -29.13
C TYR A 87 20.27 12.79 -29.29
N LEU A 88 20.00 12.26 -30.48
CA LEU A 88 20.26 10.85 -30.80
C LEU A 88 21.38 10.74 -31.84
N ASP A 89 22.24 9.75 -31.67
CA ASP A 89 23.30 9.43 -32.65
C ASP A 89 23.18 7.94 -32.98
N GLY A 90 22.58 7.66 -34.12
CA GLY A 90 22.23 6.30 -34.50
C GLY A 90 21.14 5.77 -33.55
N SER A 91 21.46 4.71 -32.82
CA SER A 91 20.54 4.10 -31.87
C SER A 91 20.89 4.43 -30.40
N LYS A 92 21.82 5.34 -30.18
CA LYS A 92 22.29 5.71 -28.84
C LYS A 92 22.10 7.20 -28.60
N PRO A 93 22.02 7.63 -27.34
CA PRO A 93 22.09 9.06 -27.06
C PRO A 93 23.39 9.64 -27.59
N ALA A 94 23.30 10.83 -28.19
CA ALA A 94 24.49 11.53 -28.67
C ALA A 94 25.37 11.93 -27.49
N ALA A 95 26.65 12.15 -27.75
CA ALA A 95 27.61 12.52 -26.71
C ALA A 95 27.23 13.84 -26.01
N ASN A 96 26.47 14.70 -26.69
CA ASN A 96 26.00 15.96 -26.11
C ASN A 96 24.55 15.90 -25.59
N ASN A 97 23.96 14.71 -25.48
CA ASN A 97 22.65 14.60 -24.87
C ASN A 97 22.75 15.05 -23.41
N PRO A 98 21.97 16.04 -22.98
CA PRO A 98 22.15 16.58 -21.63
C PRO A 98 21.65 15.64 -20.52
N TRP A 99 20.82 14.65 -20.85
CA TRP A 99 20.11 13.85 -19.83
C TRP A 99 20.55 12.41 -19.71
N TYR A 100 21.02 11.79 -20.78
CA TYR A 100 21.27 10.34 -20.83
C TYR A 100 22.75 10.02 -20.95
N ASN A 101 23.15 8.91 -20.37
CA ASN A 101 24.46 8.30 -20.65
C ASN A 101 24.47 7.75 -22.08
N VAL A 102 25.59 7.86 -22.76
CA VAL A 102 25.76 7.28 -24.10
C VAL A 102 25.69 5.75 -24.01
N SER A 103 26.41 5.20 -23.03
CA SER A 103 26.39 3.77 -22.71
C SER A 103 25.69 3.57 -21.39
N HIS A 104 24.89 2.52 -21.29
CA HIS A 104 24.15 2.21 -20.07
C HIS A 104 25.11 2.06 -18.88
N ASN A 105 24.77 2.65 -17.73
CA ASN A 105 25.59 2.56 -16.53
C ASN A 105 25.71 1.12 -16.03
N MET A 106 24.63 0.33 -16.17
CA MET A 106 24.64 -1.08 -15.78
C MET A 106 25.35 -1.88 -16.87
N GLN A 107 26.42 -2.59 -16.49
CA GLN A 107 27.10 -3.50 -17.42
C GLN A 107 26.35 -4.82 -17.54
N ASN A 108 25.54 -5.18 -16.56
CA ASN A 108 24.70 -6.37 -16.58
C ASN A 108 23.64 -6.22 -17.67
N PRO A 109 23.65 -7.07 -18.71
CA PRO A 109 22.69 -6.91 -19.83
C PRO A 109 21.23 -7.12 -19.40
N ASP A 110 21.00 -7.84 -18.33
CA ASP A 110 19.64 -8.05 -17.82
C ASP A 110 19.05 -6.79 -17.18
N ALA A 111 19.87 -5.78 -16.93
CA ALA A 111 19.45 -4.52 -16.29
C ALA A 111 19.56 -3.32 -17.25
N GLN A 112 19.73 -3.55 -18.54
CA GLN A 112 19.88 -2.47 -19.53
C GLN A 112 18.55 -2.14 -20.20
N TRP A 113 17.60 -1.63 -19.41
CA TRP A 113 16.29 -1.24 -19.92
C TRP A 113 16.34 0.17 -20.51
N GLY A 114 15.84 0.33 -21.72
CA GLY A 114 15.67 1.66 -22.33
C GLY A 114 16.96 2.46 -22.44
N TYR A 115 16.82 3.77 -22.29
CA TYR A 115 17.91 4.75 -22.34
C TYR A 115 18.20 5.23 -20.93
N ASP A 116 19.46 5.17 -20.52
CA ASP A 116 19.90 5.31 -19.15
C ASP A 116 20.05 6.79 -18.74
N PHE A 117 19.28 7.26 -17.77
CA PHE A 117 19.44 8.63 -17.26
C PHE A 117 20.77 8.79 -16.53
N ASN A 118 21.44 9.91 -16.82
CA ASN A 118 22.67 10.29 -16.12
C ASN A 118 22.29 11.21 -14.94
N HIS A 119 22.15 10.62 -13.75
CA HIS A 119 21.73 11.37 -12.56
C HIS A 119 22.81 12.30 -12.00
N GLU A 120 24.03 12.26 -12.54
CA GLU A 120 25.07 13.22 -12.19
C GLU A 120 24.99 14.48 -13.04
N SER A 121 24.22 14.45 -14.14
CA SER A 121 24.03 15.62 -14.99
C SER A 121 23.15 16.66 -14.31
N PRO A 122 23.59 17.94 -14.24
CA PRO A 122 22.72 18.98 -13.68
C PRO A 122 21.43 19.16 -14.47
N TYR A 123 21.43 18.85 -15.75
CA TYR A 123 20.22 18.92 -16.58
C TYR A 123 19.23 17.84 -16.22
N THR A 124 19.72 16.64 -15.90
CA THR A 124 18.85 15.56 -15.41
C THR A 124 18.29 15.91 -14.03
N GLN A 125 19.13 16.48 -13.16
CA GLN A 125 18.70 16.88 -11.83
C GLN A 125 17.58 17.92 -11.92
N GLU A 126 17.72 18.92 -12.79
CA GLU A 126 16.68 19.92 -13.02
C GLU A 126 15.40 19.28 -13.57
N LEU A 127 15.54 18.38 -14.55
CA LEU A 127 14.40 17.68 -15.13
C LEU A 127 13.65 16.88 -14.06
N VAL A 128 14.36 16.10 -13.24
CA VAL A 128 13.78 15.30 -12.16
C VAL A 128 13.04 16.23 -11.18
N ASP A 129 13.66 17.34 -10.81
CA ASP A 129 13.04 18.30 -9.90
C ASP A 129 11.72 18.82 -10.46
N LEU A 130 11.68 19.15 -11.76
CA LEU A 130 10.47 19.65 -12.42
C LEU A 130 9.38 18.57 -12.49
N ILE A 131 9.77 17.33 -12.78
CA ILE A 131 8.82 16.20 -12.83
C ILE A 131 8.15 16.03 -11.47
N LEU A 132 8.94 15.95 -10.42
CA LEU A 132 8.40 15.69 -9.07
C LEU A 132 7.53 16.85 -8.58
N GLU A 133 7.96 18.07 -8.80
CA GLU A 133 7.18 19.26 -8.46
C GLU A 133 5.83 19.26 -9.21
N TYR A 134 5.86 18.94 -10.51
CA TYR A 134 4.65 18.91 -11.34
C TYR A 134 3.59 17.95 -10.79
N TRP A 135 3.99 16.71 -10.49
CA TRP A 135 3.01 15.71 -10.02
C TRP A 135 2.46 16.07 -8.64
N ILE A 136 3.27 16.67 -7.77
CA ILE A 136 2.80 17.13 -6.46
C ILE A 136 1.86 18.32 -6.60
N THR A 137 2.24 19.34 -7.38
CA THR A 137 1.48 20.59 -7.44
C THR A 137 0.26 20.49 -8.34
N GLU A 138 0.38 19.82 -9.49
CA GLU A 138 -0.71 19.73 -10.46
C GLU A 138 -1.69 18.61 -10.12
N PHE A 139 -1.21 17.43 -9.73
CA PHE A 139 -2.05 16.27 -9.47
C PHE A 139 -2.30 16.02 -7.99
N LYS A 140 -1.57 16.71 -7.11
CA LYS A 140 -1.74 16.59 -5.64
C LYS A 140 -1.43 15.19 -5.14
N VAL A 141 -0.49 14.48 -5.76
CA VAL A 141 -0.08 13.16 -5.24
C VAL A 141 0.61 13.34 -3.89
N ASP A 142 0.57 12.29 -3.08
CA ASP A 142 1.07 12.33 -1.71
C ASP A 142 2.47 11.75 -1.58
N GLY A 143 3.00 11.21 -2.67
CA GLY A 143 4.34 10.68 -2.66
C GLY A 143 4.64 9.85 -3.89
N PHE A 144 5.84 9.28 -3.88
CA PHE A 144 6.36 8.52 -5.01
C PHE A 144 7.01 7.24 -4.50
N ARG A 145 6.86 6.18 -5.30
CA ARG A 145 7.70 4.99 -5.19
C ARG A 145 8.63 5.03 -6.39
N PHE A 146 9.93 5.09 -6.17
CA PHE A 146 10.92 5.20 -7.23
C PHE A 146 11.41 3.81 -7.60
N ASP A 147 11.28 3.48 -8.89
CA ASP A 147 11.65 2.19 -9.45
C ASP A 147 13.16 2.07 -9.58
N PHE A 148 13.71 0.90 -9.22
CA PHE A 148 15.08 0.49 -9.47
C PHE A 148 16.11 1.59 -9.16
N THR A 149 16.07 2.12 -7.94
CA THR A 149 16.98 3.20 -7.55
C THR A 149 18.44 2.75 -7.50
N LYS A 150 18.71 1.45 -7.51
CA LYS A 150 20.08 0.92 -7.64
C LYS A 150 20.77 1.45 -8.89
N GLY A 151 20.02 1.69 -9.95
CA GLY A 151 20.55 2.18 -11.21
C GLY A 151 20.88 3.67 -11.25
N PHE A 152 20.61 4.42 -10.18
CA PHE A 152 20.79 5.88 -10.18
C PHE A 152 22.25 6.30 -9.96
N THR A 153 23.22 5.49 -10.36
CA THR A 153 24.65 5.72 -10.17
C THR A 153 25.38 5.59 -11.50
N ASN A 154 26.48 6.32 -11.63
CA ASN A 154 27.42 6.11 -12.74
C ASN A 154 28.61 5.25 -12.33
N THR A 155 28.64 4.76 -11.10
CA THR A 155 29.70 3.85 -10.65
C THR A 155 29.68 2.59 -11.51
N PRO A 156 30.82 2.19 -12.10
CA PRO A 156 30.84 0.97 -12.92
C PRO A 156 30.85 -0.28 -12.04
N TYR A 157 29.89 -1.14 -12.26
CA TYR A 157 29.80 -2.46 -11.63
C TYR A 157 29.93 -3.52 -12.74
N GLY A 158 30.41 -4.70 -12.40
CA GLY A 158 30.69 -5.75 -13.38
C GLY A 158 29.44 -6.28 -14.10
N PRO A 159 29.63 -7.06 -15.17
CA PRO A 159 28.53 -7.50 -16.03
C PRO A 159 27.57 -8.50 -15.39
N SER A 160 27.90 -9.04 -14.23
CA SER A 160 26.97 -9.92 -13.49
C SER A 160 26.39 -9.23 -12.25
N SER A 161 26.73 -7.97 -12.00
CA SER A 161 26.29 -7.23 -10.82
C SER A 161 24.94 -6.56 -11.05
N TRP A 162 24.13 -6.50 -9.99
CA TRP A 162 22.90 -5.72 -9.96
C TRP A 162 23.09 -4.39 -9.22
N ALA A 163 24.36 -3.96 -9.06
CA ALA A 163 24.73 -2.71 -8.40
C ALA A 163 24.26 -2.64 -6.95
N SER A 164 24.28 -3.78 -6.25
CA SER A 164 23.78 -3.84 -4.87
C SER A 164 24.79 -3.36 -3.84
N GLU A 165 26.06 -3.25 -4.20
CA GLU A 165 27.16 -2.88 -3.31
C GLU A 165 26.99 -1.43 -2.82
N TYR A 166 27.55 -1.13 -1.64
CA TYR A 166 27.47 0.21 -1.03
C TYR A 166 28.05 1.28 -1.97
N ASP A 167 27.31 2.35 -2.19
CA ASP A 167 27.68 3.40 -3.15
C ASP A 167 27.35 4.79 -2.59
N ALA A 168 28.36 5.48 -2.06
CA ALA A 168 28.20 6.80 -1.46
C ALA A 168 27.71 7.86 -2.48
N SER A 169 28.13 7.73 -3.75
CA SER A 169 27.70 8.67 -4.78
C SER A 169 26.20 8.54 -5.05
N ARG A 170 25.71 7.31 -5.05
CA ARG A 170 24.27 7.05 -5.23
C ARG A 170 23.47 7.56 -4.03
N ILE A 171 23.97 7.36 -2.82
CA ILE A 171 23.31 7.88 -1.61
C ILE A 171 23.11 9.40 -1.75
N ALA A 172 24.13 10.13 -2.20
CA ALA A 172 24.04 11.60 -2.36
C ALA A 172 22.95 11.97 -3.37
N ILE A 173 22.89 11.27 -4.51
CA ILE A 173 21.87 11.50 -5.53
C ILE A 173 20.47 11.25 -4.95
N LEU A 174 20.30 10.14 -4.26
CA LEU A 174 18.98 9.75 -3.74
C LEU A 174 18.50 10.68 -2.63
N LYS A 175 19.40 11.13 -1.76
CA LYS A 175 19.06 12.12 -0.74
C LYS A 175 18.64 13.45 -1.37
N ARG A 176 19.34 13.89 -2.42
CA ARG A 176 18.99 15.13 -3.13
C ARG A 176 17.57 15.04 -3.70
N ILE A 177 17.22 13.88 -4.29
CA ILE A 177 15.86 13.67 -4.83
C ILE A 177 14.83 13.75 -3.70
N ALA A 178 15.08 13.08 -2.58
CA ALA A 178 14.18 13.11 -1.42
C ALA A 178 14.02 14.55 -0.90
N ASP A 179 15.12 15.28 -0.76
CA ASP A 179 15.10 16.67 -0.30
C ASP A 179 14.25 17.54 -1.23
N LYS A 180 14.34 17.32 -2.55
CA LYS A 180 13.50 18.07 -3.49
C LYS A 180 12.02 17.77 -3.26
N VAL A 181 11.65 16.50 -3.11
CA VAL A 181 10.25 16.14 -2.84
C VAL A 181 9.77 16.85 -1.58
N TRP A 182 10.54 16.76 -0.49
CA TRP A 182 10.15 17.35 0.79
C TRP A 182 10.14 18.87 0.77
N SER A 183 10.93 19.49 -0.10
CA SER A 183 10.89 20.95 -0.27
C SER A 183 9.57 21.43 -0.89
N VAL A 184 8.90 20.57 -1.66
CA VAL A 184 7.61 20.88 -2.28
C VAL A 184 6.45 20.47 -1.37
N LYS A 185 6.56 19.32 -0.72
CA LYS A 185 5.53 18.78 0.19
C LYS A 185 6.26 18.07 1.34
N GLU A 186 6.32 18.74 2.48
CA GLU A 186 7.14 18.34 3.63
C GLU A 186 6.79 16.93 4.13
N ASP A 187 5.53 16.54 4.05
CA ASP A 187 5.06 15.24 4.53
C ASP A 187 4.90 14.19 3.42
N ALA A 188 5.48 14.43 2.24
CA ALA A 188 5.37 13.50 1.13
C ALA A 188 6.06 12.17 1.45
N LEU A 189 5.47 11.09 0.95
CA LEU A 189 6.05 9.75 1.08
C LEU A 189 7.11 9.56 -0.02
N VAL A 190 8.33 9.30 0.39
CA VAL A 190 9.44 9.00 -0.52
C VAL A 190 9.81 7.54 -0.29
N ILE A 191 9.52 6.70 -1.27
CA ILE A 191 9.69 5.24 -1.18
C ILE A 191 10.62 4.79 -2.28
N PHE A 192 11.64 3.99 -1.95
CA PHE A 192 12.57 3.46 -2.95
C PHE A 192 12.44 1.95 -3.05
N GLU A 193 12.32 1.46 -4.29
CA GLU A 193 12.64 0.09 -4.59
C GLU A 193 14.15 0.02 -4.77
N HIS A 194 14.87 -0.15 -3.66
CA HIS A 194 16.33 -0.11 -3.68
C HIS A 194 16.92 -1.52 -3.65
N LEU A 195 16.59 -2.31 -2.63
CA LEU A 195 16.97 -3.72 -2.51
C LEU A 195 18.48 -3.91 -2.67
N ALA A 196 19.25 -3.00 -2.08
CA ALA A 196 20.71 -3.01 -2.13
C ALA A 196 21.28 -3.48 -0.78
N GLU A 197 22.60 -3.39 -0.63
CA GLU A 197 23.26 -3.77 0.60
C GLU A 197 22.68 -3.01 1.80
N ASN A 198 22.45 -3.75 2.89
CA ASN A 198 21.71 -3.22 4.05
C ASN A 198 22.39 -1.99 4.67
N THR A 199 23.71 -1.89 4.60
CA THR A 199 24.41 -0.72 5.14
C THR A 199 24.03 0.56 4.41
N GLU A 200 23.81 0.49 3.10
CA GLU A 200 23.32 1.62 2.31
C GLU A 200 21.84 1.90 2.61
N GLU A 201 21.03 0.84 2.66
CA GLU A 201 19.60 0.99 2.96
C GLU A 201 19.39 1.64 4.32
N LYS A 202 20.21 1.27 5.31
CA LYS A 202 20.15 1.89 6.63
C LYS A 202 20.38 3.41 6.55
N VAL A 203 21.38 3.85 5.78
CA VAL A 203 21.66 5.29 5.64
C VAL A 203 20.45 6.03 5.05
N LEU A 204 19.82 5.43 4.05
CA LEU A 204 18.63 6.02 3.41
C LEU A 204 17.41 6.00 4.34
N ALA A 205 17.17 4.87 5.01
CA ALA A 205 16.05 4.72 5.93
C ALA A 205 16.16 5.69 7.11
N ASP A 206 17.36 5.79 7.70
CA ASP A 206 17.59 6.67 8.84
C ASP A 206 17.56 8.16 8.43
N TYR A 207 17.61 8.45 7.13
CA TYR A 207 17.44 9.81 6.59
C TYR A 207 15.96 10.20 6.47
N GLY A 208 15.05 9.23 6.50
CA GLY A 208 13.60 9.47 6.39
C GLY A 208 12.94 8.81 5.18
N ILE A 209 13.72 8.12 4.37
CA ILE A 209 13.23 7.48 3.15
C ILE A 209 12.66 6.10 3.50
N LEU A 210 11.53 5.76 2.91
CA LEU A 210 10.92 4.44 3.07
C LEU A 210 11.53 3.48 2.04
N LEU A 211 11.94 2.29 2.49
CA LEU A 211 12.60 1.30 1.62
C LEU A 211 11.71 0.05 1.49
N TRP A 212 11.52 -0.42 0.27
CA TRP A 212 10.85 -1.70 0.03
C TRP A 212 11.67 -2.85 0.61
N GLY A 213 10.99 -3.79 1.26
CA GLY A 213 11.59 -5.01 1.79
C GLY A 213 10.87 -6.23 1.27
N ASN A 214 11.43 -6.88 0.28
CA ASN A 214 10.84 -8.04 -0.38
C ASN A 214 10.98 -9.28 0.51
N MET A 215 9.84 -9.79 1.00
CA MET A 215 9.80 -10.99 1.83
C MET A 215 9.00 -12.11 1.16
N ASN A 216 8.77 -12.00 -0.14
CA ASN A 216 7.97 -12.98 -0.87
C ASN A 216 8.49 -14.40 -0.67
N TYR A 217 9.81 -14.61 -0.80
CA TYR A 217 10.39 -15.93 -0.68
C TYR A 217 10.08 -16.56 0.69
N ASN A 218 10.39 -15.84 1.76
CA ASN A 218 10.26 -16.39 3.12
C ASN A 218 8.80 -16.65 3.49
N PHE A 219 7.90 -15.74 3.12
CA PHE A 219 6.48 -15.93 3.41
C PHE A 219 5.87 -17.04 2.54
N SER A 220 6.28 -17.13 1.27
CA SER A 220 5.84 -18.23 0.39
C SER A 220 6.26 -19.58 0.96
N GLU A 221 7.52 -19.71 1.38
CA GLU A 221 8.03 -20.97 1.93
C GLU A 221 7.28 -21.36 3.22
N ALA A 222 7.02 -20.38 4.09
CA ALA A 222 6.26 -20.62 5.31
C ALA A 222 4.84 -21.14 5.00
N VAL A 223 4.16 -20.47 4.08
CA VAL A 223 2.78 -20.86 3.72
C VAL A 223 2.79 -22.25 3.06
N MET A 224 3.77 -22.52 2.21
CA MET A 224 3.91 -23.84 1.58
C MET A 224 4.26 -24.96 2.58
N GLY A 225 4.93 -24.62 3.70
CA GLY A 225 5.29 -25.57 4.73
C GLY A 225 6.76 -26.00 4.71
N TYR A 226 7.65 -25.21 4.10
CA TYR A 226 9.08 -25.54 3.98
C TYR A 226 9.90 -24.62 4.87
N HIS A 227 10.61 -25.22 5.85
CA HIS A 227 11.27 -24.45 6.91
C HIS A 227 12.78 -24.70 7.02
N ASP A 228 13.31 -25.63 6.26
CA ASP A 228 14.73 -26.02 6.32
C ASP A 228 15.63 -24.84 5.94
N GLU A 229 16.77 -24.76 6.59
CA GLU A 229 17.84 -23.81 6.23
C GLU A 229 17.38 -22.35 6.25
N GLY A 230 16.42 -22.03 7.12
CA GLY A 230 15.96 -20.64 7.29
C GLY A 230 15.04 -20.14 6.19
N LYS A 231 14.52 -21.04 5.34
CA LYS A 231 13.68 -20.64 4.20
C LYS A 231 12.47 -19.79 4.63
N SER A 232 11.87 -20.11 5.78
CA SER A 232 10.68 -19.42 6.24
C SER A 232 10.95 -18.38 7.32
N ASP A 233 12.18 -17.91 7.44
CA ASP A 233 12.56 -16.93 8.45
C ASP A 233 11.99 -15.55 8.13
N PHE A 234 11.15 -15.01 9.05
CA PHE A 234 10.54 -13.68 8.85
C PHE A 234 11.35 -12.53 9.45
N ASN A 235 12.51 -12.79 10.05
CA ASN A 235 13.26 -11.76 10.79
C ASN A 235 13.60 -10.54 9.93
N TRP A 236 13.87 -10.72 8.64
CA TRP A 236 14.25 -9.62 7.76
C TRP A 236 13.09 -8.68 7.41
N SER A 237 11.86 -8.98 7.90
CA SER A 237 10.70 -8.08 7.82
C SER A 237 10.76 -6.93 8.83
N SER A 238 11.75 -6.95 9.71
CA SER A 238 11.84 -6.00 10.83
C SER A 238 12.98 -5.00 10.62
N TYR A 239 12.64 -3.71 10.73
CA TYR A 239 13.66 -2.65 10.67
C TYR A 239 14.72 -2.82 11.77
N LYS A 240 14.32 -3.31 12.95
CA LYS A 240 15.27 -3.53 14.06
C LYS A 240 16.24 -4.66 13.74
N ASN A 241 15.76 -5.73 13.08
CA ASN A 241 16.62 -6.83 12.71
C ASN A 241 17.58 -6.45 11.57
N ARG A 242 17.23 -5.38 10.83
CA ARG A 242 18.12 -4.76 9.85
C ARG A 242 19.06 -3.73 10.48
N ASN A 243 18.93 -3.51 11.78
CA ASN A 243 19.73 -2.53 12.53
C ASN A 243 19.51 -1.09 12.08
N TRP A 244 18.24 -0.77 11.72
CA TRP A 244 17.86 0.59 11.37
C TRP A 244 17.26 1.31 12.58
N UNK A 245 17.34 2.51 12.50
CA UNK A 245 16.90 3.29 13.52
C UNK A 245 15.49 3.59 13.42
N GLU A 246 15.09 3.86 12.21
CA GLU A 246 13.73 4.31 11.94
C GLU A 246 12.90 3.16 11.36
N PRO A 247 11.60 3.09 11.67
CA PRO A 247 10.74 2.01 11.14
C PRO A 247 10.31 2.26 9.69
N ASN A 248 11.29 2.53 8.83
CA ASN A 248 11.06 2.96 7.46
C ASN A 248 11.17 1.82 6.43
N LEU A 249 10.89 0.60 6.89
CA LEU A 249 10.89 -0.59 6.04
C LEU A 249 9.45 -0.91 5.61
N VAL A 250 9.17 -0.83 4.31
CA VAL A 250 7.89 -1.25 3.74
C VAL A 250 8.03 -2.72 3.35
N ALA A 251 7.79 -3.60 4.31
CA ALA A 251 7.88 -5.03 4.05
C ALA A 251 6.61 -5.53 3.35
N TYR A 252 6.79 -6.48 2.46
CA TYR A 252 5.67 -7.06 1.71
C TYR A 252 5.95 -8.53 1.39
N MET A 253 4.87 -9.31 1.25
CA MET A 253 5.00 -10.71 0.84
C MET A 253 4.55 -10.94 -0.60
N GLU A 254 3.94 -9.92 -1.24
CA GLU A 254 3.58 -9.97 -2.67
C GLU A 254 3.79 -8.60 -3.30
N SER A 255 4.20 -8.62 -4.57
CA SER A 255 4.24 -7.44 -5.42
C SER A 255 3.93 -7.86 -6.86
N HIS A 256 3.92 -6.88 -7.76
CA HIS A 256 3.72 -7.17 -9.18
C HIS A 256 4.88 -7.97 -9.79
N ASP A 257 6.02 -8.05 -9.11
CA ASP A 257 7.23 -8.72 -9.62
C ASP A 257 7.40 -10.15 -9.14
N GLU A 258 6.66 -10.57 -8.11
CA GLU A 258 6.83 -11.90 -7.52
C GLU A 258 5.62 -12.77 -7.73
N GLU A 259 5.84 -14.09 -7.68
CA GLU A 259 4.75 -15.04 -7.78
C GLU A 259 3.84 -14.94 -6.55
N ARG A 260 2.56 -15.20 -6.75
CA ARG A 260 1.54 -15.13 -5.71
C ARG A 260 1.70 -16.21 -4.66
N ILE A 261 1.49 -15.82 -3.40
CA ILE A 261 1.55 -16.75 -2.26
C ILE A 261 0.60 -17.93 -2.48
N THR A 262 -0.66 -17.65 -2.83
CA THR A 262 -1.67 -18.70 -2.97
C THR A 262 -1.42 -19.57 -4.20
N PHE A 263 -0.90 -19.00 -5.30
CA PHE A 263 -0.50 -19.84 -6.43
C PHE A 263 0.59 -20.82 -6.01
N ARG A 264 1.63 -20.36 -5.32
CA ARG A 264 2.72 -21.22 -4.88
C ARG A 264 2.22 -22.32 -3.92
N SER A 265 1.44 -21.94 -2.93
CA SER A 265 0.97 -22.91 -1.92
C SER A 265 0.04 -23.96 -2.53
N ARG A 266 -0.80 -23.56 -3.48
CA ARG A 266 -1.70 -24.50 -4.13
C ARG A 266 -0.98 -25.42 -5.13
N THR A 267 0.14 -24.94 -5.67
CA THR A 267 0.89 -25.71 -6.68
C THR A 267 1.95 -26.59 -6.02
N TYR A 268 2.69 -26.03 -5.05
CA TYR A 268 3.90 -26.65 -4.49
C TYR A 268 3.81 -26.92 -3.00
N GLY A 269 2.68 -26.64 -2.36
CA GLY A 269 2.51 -26.83 -0.91
C GLY A 269 2.73 -28.28 -0.47
N ILE A 270 3.18 -28.42 0.76
CA ILE A 270 3.48 -29.74 1.33
C ILE A 270 2.20 -30.52 1.60
N GLN A 271 2.29 -31.84 1.52
CA GLN A 271 1.22 -32.75 1.96
C GLN A 271 1.81 -33.76 2.90
N VAL A 272 1.21 -33.91 4.09
CA VAL A 272 1.61 -34.91 5.08
C VAL A 272 0.34 -35.57 5.57
N GLY A 273 0.20 -36.87 5.24
CA GLY A 273 -1.03 -37.61 5.54
C GLY A 273 -2.23 -36.94 4.87
N SER A 274 -3.25 -36.67 5.66
CA SER A 274 -4.46 -35.97 5.15
C SER A 274 -4.34 -34.46 5.14
N TYR A 275 -3.29 -33.90 5.76
CA TYR A 275 -3.08 -32.44 5.78
C TYR A 275 -2.40 -32.04 4.46
N ASN A 276 -3.12 -31.28 3.65
CA ASN A 276 -2.68 -30.94 2.29
C ASN A 276 -2.79 -29.44 2.05
N VAL A 277 -1.65 -28.78 2.03
CA VAL A 277 -1.57 -27.32 1.83
C VAL A 277 -2.13 -26.91 0.45
N ARG A 278 -2.09 -27.81 -0.53
CA ARG A 278 -2.57 -27.50 -1.89
C ARG A 278 -4.09 -27.35 -1.96
N ASN A 279 -4.83 -27.81 -0.95
CA ASN A 279 -6.27 -27.55 -0.86
C ASN A 279 -6.50 -26.05 -0.62
N LEU A 280 -7.49 -25.49 -1.32
CA LEU A 280 -7.74 -24.04 -1.25
C LEU A 280 -7.94 -23.55 0.19
N LYS A 281 -8.82 -24.23 0.93
CA LYS A 281 -9.11 -23.84 2.31
C LYS A 281 -7.85 -23.86 3.17
N THR A 282 -7.07 -24.93 3.13
CA THR A 282 -5.83 -25.06 3.91
C THR A 282 -4.81 -23.99 3.51
N SER A 283 -4.64 -23.78 2.21
CA SER A 283 -3.75 -22.75 1.69
C SER A 283 -4.13 -21.37 2.22
N LEU A 284 -5.43 -21.04 2.16
CA LEU A 284 -5.91 -19.72 2.59
C LEU A 284 -5.81 -19.55 4.12
N GLU A 285 -6.03 -20.61 4.91
CA GLU A 285 -5.85 -20.55 6.36
C GLU A 285 -4.38 -20.23 6.72
N ARG A 286 -3.44 -20.84 6.01
CA ARG A 286 -2.02 -20.58 6.21
C ARG A 286 -1.64 -19.17 5.72
N HIS A 287 -2.30 -18.68 4.66
CA HIS A 287 -2.14 -17.31 4.19
C HIS A 287 -2.65 -16.31 5.25
N GLN A 288 -3.78 -16.65 5.94
CA GLN A 288 -4.25 -15.83 7.07
C GLN A 288 -3.17 -15.68 8.13
N ALA A 289 -2.53 -16.79 8.51
CA ALA A 289 -1.45 -16.77 9.51
C ALA A 289 -0.30 -15.87 9.04
N ALA A 290 0.10 -16.00 7.79
CA ALA A 290 1.17 -15.18 7.21
C ALA A 290 0.81 -13.68 7.27
N THR A 291 -0.44 -13.36 6.95
CA THR A 291 -0.96 -11.98 6.97
C THR A 291 -0.89 -11.39 8.37
N VAL A 292 -1.35 -12.15 9.36
CA VAL A 292 -1.34 -11.67 10.76
C VAL A 292 0.10 -11.42 11.23
N PHE A 293 1.03 -12.31 10.88
CA PHE A 293 2.44 -12.11 11.24
C PHE A 293 3.02 -10.88 10.53
N LEU A 294 2.83 -10.74 9.23
CA LEU A 294 3.37 -9.60 8.49
C LEU A 294 2.85 -8.26 9.06
N LEU A 295 1.54 -8.18 9.26
CA LEU A 295 0.92 -6.92 9.71
C LEU A 295 1.17 -6.63 11.19
N SER A 296 1.54 -7.64 11.99
CA SER A 296 1.87 -7.43 13.41
C SER A 296 3.28 -6.85 13.61
N ILE A 297 4.17 -7.01 12.63
CA ILE A 297 5.53 -6.46 12.75
C ILE A 297 5.47 -4.94 12.55
N PRO A 298 6.03 -4.14 13.48
CA PRO A 298 5.99 -2.68 13.33
C PRO A 298 6.63 -2.16 12.04
N GLY A 299 6.09 -1.07 11.53
CA GLY A 299 6.51 -0.43 10.28
C GLY A 299 5.45 -0.57 9.20
N PRO A 300 5.54 0.27 8.15
CA PRO A 300 4.55 0.25 7.06
C PRO A 300 4.63 -1.05 6.25
N LYS A 301 3.54 -1.37 5.58
CA LYS A 301 3.42 -2.61 4.80
C LYS A 301 2.75 -2.34 3.47
N MET A 302 3.05 -3.17 2.49
CA MET A 302 2.41 -3.12 1.18
C MET A 302 1.64 -4.42 0.92
N ILE A 303 0.46 -4.27 0.32
CA ILE A 303 -0.38 -5.39 -0.14
C ILE A 303 -0.51 -5.26 -1.65
N TRP A 304 -0.20 -6.32 -2.39
CA TRP A 304 -0.42 -6.36 -3.84
C TRP A 304 -1.87 -6.77 -4.12
N GLN A 305 -2.49 -6.09 -5.09
CA GLN A 305 -3.93 -6.24 -5.40
C GLN A 305 -4.37 -7.70 -5.46
N PHE A 306 -5.51 -7.98 -4.84
CA PHE A 306 -6.15 -9.28 -4.74
C PHE A 306 -5.38 -10.31 -3.90
N GLY A 307 -4.20 -9.98 -3.35
CA GLY A 307 -3.52 -10.84 -2.38
C GLY A 307 -4.42 -11.09 -1.18
N GLU A 308 -5.17 -10.07 -0.79
CA GLU A 308 -6.13 -10.16 0.33
C GLU A 308 -7.30 -11.09 0.03
N LEU A 309 -7.42 -11.57 -1.20
CA LEU A 309 -8.41 -12.57 -1.62
C LEU A 309 -7.76 -13.90 -2.01
N GLY A 310 -6.45 -14.03 -1.76
CA GLY A 310 -5.73 -15.24 -2.10
C GLY A 310 -5.62 -15.47 -3.60
N TYR A 311 -5.23 -14.44 -4.33
CA TYR A 311 -5.10 -14.52 -5.78
C TYR A 311 -4.16 -15.66 -6.16
N ASP A 312 -4.61 -16.56 -7.04
CA ASP A 312 -3.90 -17.80 -7.34
C ASP A 312 -3.64 -18.03 -8.83
N ILE A 313 -3.63 -16.95 -9.61
CA ILE A 313 -3.26 -17.03 -11.02
C ILE A 313 -1.79 -16.63 -11.13
N SER A 314 -1.00 -17.50 -11.80
CA SER A 314 0.45 -17.29 -11.91
C SER A 314 0.80 -15.98 -12.60
N ILE A 315 1.87 -15.33 -12.14
CA ILE A 315 2.44 -14.17 -12.80
C ILE A 315 2.84 -14.49 -14.24
N ASP A 316 3.14 -15.76 -14.54
CA ASP A 316 3.57 -16.16 -15.88
C ASP A 316 2.40 -16.53 -16.81
N GLN A 317 1.15 -16.54 -16.30
CA GLN A 317 0.01 -16.88 -17.15
C GLN A 317 -0.15 -15.88 -18.29
N GLY A 318 -0.11 -16.35 -19.51
CA GLY A 318 -0.21 -15.53 -20.70
C GLY A 318 1.05 -14.72 -21.01
N GLY A 319 2.12 -14.97 -20.27
CA GLY A 319 3.37 -14.20 -20.31
C GLY A 319 3.50 -13.31 -19.10
N ARG A 320 4.72 -13.14 -18.62
CA ARG A 320 4.99 -12.40 -17.37
C ARG A 320 4.39 -11.00 -17.37
N LEU A 321 4.53 -10.26 -18.46
CA LEU A 321 4.08 -8.87 -18.56
C LEU A 321 2.63 -8.72 -19.01
N SER A 322 1.94 -9.85 -19.28
CA SER A 322 0.55 -9.79 -19.76
C SER A 322 -0.40 -9.34 -18.64
N LYS A 323 -1.56 -8.84 -19.06
CA LYS A 323 -2.65 -8.52 -18.12
C LYS A 323 -3.11 -9.79 -17.43
N LYS A 324 -3.31 -9.71 -16.12
CA LYS A 324 -3.88 -10.80 -15.35
C LYS A 324 -5.35 -10.47 -15.08
N PRO A 325 -6.24 -11.47 -15.09
CA PRO A 325 -7.66 -11.18 -14.91
C PRO A 325 -7.97 -10.63 -13.52
N THR A 326 -8.86 -9.65 -13.46
CA THR A 326 -9.39 -9.17 -12.19
C THR A 326 -10.27 -10.25 -11.57
N ARG A 327 -10.33 -10.27 -10.24
CA ARG A 327 -11.06 -11.32 -9.53
C ARG A 327 -11.90 -10.74 -8.37
N TRP A 328 -12.66 -9.69 -8.67
CA TRP A 328 -13.58 -9.12 -7.67
C TRP A 328 -14.54 -10.19 -7.14
N ASN A 329 -14.93 -11.14 -7.99
CA ASN A 329 -15.82 -12.23 -7.63
C ASN A 329 -15.23 -13.18 -6.58
N TYR A 330 -13.92 -13.14 -6.33
CA TYR A 330 -13.31 -13.94 -5.26
C TYR A 330 -13.91 -13.59 -3.89
N LEU A 331 -14.40 -12.37 -3.71
CA LEU A 331 -15.03 -11.95 -2.47
C LEU A 331 -16.31 -12.74 -2.16
N GLU A 332 -16.90 -13.38 -3.18
CA GLU A 332 -18.12 -14.19 -3.01
C GLU A 332 -17.81 -15.63 -2.51
N VAL A 333 -16.53 -15.99 -2.45
CA VAL A 333 -16.09 -17.32 -2.01
C VAL A 333 -15.77 -17.25 -0.51
N ASN A 334 -16.48 -18.02 0.31
CA ASN A 334 -16.41 -17.89 1.77
C ASN A 334 -14.98 -17.97 2.32
N ASP A 335 -14.18 -18.92 1.86
CA ASP A 335 -12.81 -19.08 2.36
C ASP A 335 -11.92 -17.88 1.98
N ARG A 336 -12.15 -17.28 0.81
CA ARG A 336 -11.40 -16.11 0.37
C ARG A 336 -11.86 -14.85 1.12
N LYS A 337 -13.18 -14.76 1.36
CA LYS A 337 -13.71 -13.65 2.17
C LYS A 337 -13.15 -13.74 3.60
N ALA A 338 -12.98 -14.93 4.14
CA ALA A 338 -12.38 -15.09 5.47
C ALA A 338 -10.95 -14.55 5.51
N LEU A 339 -10.18 -14.74 4.45
CA LEU A 339 -8.84 -14.15 4.34
C LEU A 339 -8.94 -12.61 4.26
N TRP A 340 -9.87 -12.11 3.43
CA TRP A 340 -10.11 -10.66 3.30
C TRP A 340 -10.46 -10.05 4.65
N ASP A 341 -11.32 -10.73 5.42
CA ASP A 341 -11.72 -10.25 6.76
C ASP A 341 -10.52 -10.15 7.70
N ILE A 342 -9.58 -11.11 7.63
CA ILE A 342 -8.35 -11.07 8.43
C ILE A 342 -7.47 -9.87 8.03
N TYR A 343 -7.32 -9.63 6.73
CA TYR A 343 -6.59 -8.44 6.27
C TYR A 343 -7.23 -7.16 6.81
N ALA A 344 -8.55 -7.04 6.64
CA ALA A 344 -9.27 -5.83 7.07
C ALA A 344 -9.15 -5.62 8.59
N GLU A 345 -9.30 -6.69 9.37
CA GLU A 345 -9.18 -6.60 10.83
C GLU A 345 -7.77 -6.22 11.28
N MET A 346 -6.75 -6.84 10.67
CA MET A 346 -5.36 -6.52 11.01
C MET A 346 -4.97 -5.10 10.61
N ILE A 347 -5.46 -4.63 9.47
CA ILE A 347 -5.23 -3.24 9.04
C ILE A 347 -5.87 -2.29 10.06
N ASP A 348 -7.10 -2.57 10.48
CA ASP A 348 -7.81 -1.77 11.47
C ASP A 348 -7.03 -1.71 12.79
N LEU A 349 -6.57 -2.87 13.28
CA LEU A 349 -5.77 -2.94 14.50
C LEU A 349 -4.48 -2.12 14.36
N LYS A 350 -3.78 -2.30 13.22
CA LYS A 350 -2.51 -1.60 13.00
C LYS A 350 -2.69 -0.07 12.97
N LYS A 351 -3.84 0.41 12.49
CA LYS A 351 -4.14 1.84 12.44
C LYS A 351 -4.59 2.40 13.79
N LYS A 352 -5.34 1.62 14.56
CA LYS A 352 -6.01 2.11 15.78
C LYS A 352 -5.26 1.82 17.07
N GLU A 353 -4.51 0.71 17.12
CA GLU A 353 -3.87 0.25 18.35
C GLU A 353 -2.39 0.60 18.35
N PRO A 354 -1.97 1.57 19.18
CA PRO A 354 -0.58 2.04 19.17
C PRO A 354 0.46 0.94 19.39
N ILE A 355 0.08 -0.16 20.03
CA ILE A 355 1.01 -1.25 20.31
C ILE A 355 1.59 -1.86 19.02
N PHE A 356 0.88 -1.76 17.89
CA PHE A 356 1.40 -2.26 16.61
C PHE A 356 2.46 -1.33 15.99
N ALA A 357 2.71 -0.17 16.63
CA ALA A 357 3.80 0.74 16.25
C ALA A 357 4.87 0.80 17.34
N THR A 358 4.83 -0.09 18.32
CA THR A 358 5.78 -0.07 19.43
C THR A 358 7.22 -0.30 18.96
N ASN A 359 8.17 0.28 19.70
CA ASN A 359 9.58 -0.07 19.52
C ASN A 359 10.05 -1.12 20.55
N ASP A 360 9.15 -1.59 21.45
CA ASP A 360 9.46 -2.66 22.39
C ASP A 360 8.81 -3.96 21.90
N PHE A 361 9.54 -4.66 21.02
CA PHE A 361 9.04 -5.90 20.47
C PHE A 361 10.16 -6.90 20.24
N THR A 362 9.79 -8.18 20.23
CA THR A 362 10.70 -9.29 19.97
C THR A 362 10.07 -10.20 18.91
N LEU A 363 10.87 -10.60 17.95
CA LEU A 363 10.49 -11.58 16.94
C LEU A 363 11.20 -12.90 17.20
N ASP A 364 10.45 -13.97 17.27
CA ASP A 364 10.94 -15.35 17.32
C ASP A 364 10.25 -16.06 16.16
N VAL A 365 10.75 -15.80 14.95
CA VAL A 365 10.02 -16.12 13.71
C VAL A 365 10.88 -16.87 12.69
N ALA A 366 11.97 -17.48 13.14
CA ALA A 366 12.88 -18.20 12.24
C ALA A 366 12.39 -19.62 11.91
N GLY A 367 11.78 -20.31 12.88
CA GLY A 367 11.35 -21.70 12.72
C GLY A 367 9.92 -21.86 12.23
N GLN A 368 9.44 -23.10 12.24
CA GLN A 368 8.06 -23.39 11.79
C GLN A 368 7.01 -22.93 12.80
N VAL A 369 7.34 -22.94 14.09
CA VAL A 369 6.50 -22.34 15.13
C VAL A 369 7.06 -20.95 15.39
N LYS A 370 6.20 -19.95 15.29
CA LYS A 370 6.64 -18.56 15.34
C LYS A 370 5.86 -17.80 16.39
N ARG A 371 6.50 -16.76 16.95
CA ARG A 371 5.81 -15.85 17.85
C ARG A 371 6.34 -14.44 17.72
N ILE A 372 5.45 -13.48 17.99
CA ILE A 372 5.77 -12.05 18.07
C ILE A 372 5.31 -11.56 19.43
N LEU A 373 6.19 -10.87 20.15
CA LEU A 373 5.90 -10.27 21.44
C LEU A 373 5.95 -8.74 21.26
N LEU A 374 4.81 -8.09 21.51
CA LEU A 374 4.73 -6.63 21.47
C LEU A 374 4.41 -6.15 22.88
N ASN A 375 5.09 -5.10 23.34
CA ASN A 375 4.85 -4.50 24.65
C ASN A 375 4.64 -3.00 24.51
N SER A 376 3.79 -2.46 25.37
CA SER A 376 3.61 -1.05 25.54
C SER A 376 3.30 -0.79 27.02
N GLU A 377 3.26 0.47 27.41
CA GLU A 377 2.92 0.84 28.79
C GLU A 377 1.57 0.25 29.21
N ASN A 378 0.61 0.19 28.31
CA ASN A 378 -0.78 -0.12 28.65
C ASN A 378 -1.25 -1.48 28.14
N ASN A 379 -0.46 -2.19 27.32
CA ASN A 379 -0.91 -3.47 26.78
C ASN A 379 0.27 -4.35 26.40
N SER A 380 0.00 -5.64 26.27
CA SER A 380 0.95 -6.62 25.75
C SER A 380 0.21 -7.52 24.76
N VAL A 381 0.87 -7.84 23.65
CA VAL A 381 0.34 -8.75 22.62
C VAL A 381 1.30 -9.92 22.49
N ARG A 382 0.75 -11.13 22.46
CA ARG A 382 1.51 -12.37 22.23
C ARG A 382 0.87 -13.11 21.08
N LEU A 383 1.53 -13.05 19.92
CA LEU A 383 1.06 -13.75 18.72
C LEU A 383 1.86 -15.03 18.57
N VAL A 384 1.17 -16.16 18.44
CA VAL A 384 1.80 -17.46 18.16
C VAL A 384 1.18 -18.03 16.88
N GLY A 385 1.99 -18.74 16.11
CA GLY A 385 1.52 -19.36 14.87
C GLY A 385 2.31 -20.62 14.56
N ASN A 386 1.63 -21.57 13.92
CA ASN A 386 2.22 -22.86 13.58
C ASN A 386 2.18 -23.04 12.06
N PHE A 387 3.33 -22.85 11.42
CA PHE A 387 3.47 -23.07 9.98
C PHE A 387 3.91 -24.49 9.64
N GLY A 388 4.01 -25.36 10.66
CA GLY A 388 4.29 -26.79 10.47
C GLY A 388 3.05 -27.58 10.03
N THR A 389 3.16 -28.91 10.13
CA THR A 389 2.11 -29.83 9.66
C THR A 389 1.58 -30.73 10.79
N SER A 390 2.02 -30.51 12.01
CA SER A 390 1.52 -31.25 13.18
C SER A 390 1.24 -30.27 14.32
N ILE A 391 0.42 -30.70 15.27
CA ILE A 391 0.11 -29.90 16.46
C ILE A 391 1.41 -29.61 17.20
N GLN A 392 1.61 -28.37 17.60
CA GLN A 392 2.79 -27.94 18.35
C GLN A 392 2.37 -27.32 19.67
N THR A 393 3.22 -27.48 20.68
CA THR A 393 3.06 -26.84 21.98
C THR A 393 4.05 -25.70 22.07
N VAL A 394 3.57 -24.52 22.45
CA VAL A 394 4.40 -23.31 22.47
C VAL A 394 4.06 -22.48 23.72
N SER A 395 5.09 -21.88 24.32
CA SER A 395 4.92 -20.86 25.36
C SER A 395 4.86 -19.50 24.66
N PRO A 396 3.76 -18.76 24.76
CA PRO A 396 3.64 -17.47 24.06
C PRO A 396 4.58 -16.37 24.61
N GLY A 397 5.17 -16.57 25.80
CA GLY A 397 6.02 -15.57 26.39
C GLY A 397 5.24 -14.55 27.21
N PHE A 398 4.22 -15.00 27.92
CA PHE A 398 3.42 -14.12 28.76
C PHE A 398 4.31 -13.37 29.76
N ASN A 399 4.04 -12.08 29.96
CA ASN A 399 4.79 -11.25 30.92
C ASN A 399 4.00 -10.95 32.20
N SER A 400 2.81 -11.52 32.33
CA SER A 400 2.00 -11.38 33.54
C SER A 400 1.01 -12.54 33.63
N THR A 401 0.61 -12.88 34.85
CA THR A 401 -0.42 -13.88 35.10
C THR A 401 -1.80 -13.21 35.08
N GLY A 402 -2.85 -14.01 35.21
CA GLY A 402 -4.22 -13.55 35.20
C GLY A 402 -4.86 -13.69 33.84
N LYS A 403 -5.88 -12.90 33.59
CA LYS A 403 -6.68 -13.00 32.38
C LYS A 403 -5.95 -12.42 31.18
N TRP A 404 -5.97 -13.16 30.08
CA TRP A 404 -5.52 -12.73 28.74
C TRP A 404 -6.62 -13.03 27.74
N PHE A 405 -6.86 -12.12 26.81
CA PHE A 405 -7.89 -12.28 25.79
C PHE A 405 -7.30 -12.96 24.55
N ASN A 406 -8.09 -13.85 23.96
CA ASN A 406 -7.78 -14.49 22.68
C ASN A 406 -8.55 -13.71 21.62
N HIS A 407 -7.88 -12.81 20.94
CA HIS A 407 -8.55 -11.77 20.14
C HIS A 407 -9.45 -12.36 19.05
N PHE A 408 -8.89 -13.24 18.20
CA PHE A 408 -9.65 -13.73 17.04
C PHE A 408 -10.74 -14.74 17.44
N ALA A 409 -10.53 -15.50 18.49
CA ALA A 409 -11.55 -16.44 18.97
C ALA A 409 -12.65 -15.73 19.76
N GLY A 410 -12.36 -14.56 20.31
CA GLY A 410 -13.33 -13.80 21.11
C GLY A 410 -13.51 -14.30 22.52
N ASP A 411 -12.64 -15.22 22.99
CA ASP A 411 -12.71 -15.76 24.34
C ASP A 411 -11.49 -15.29 25.16
N SER A 412 -11.17 -15.97 26.25
CA SER A 412 -10.06 -15.62 27.12
C SER A 412 -9.53 -16.86 27.82
N ILE A 413 -8.30 -16.74 28.32
CA ILE A 413 -7.69 -17.77 29.15
C ILE A 413 -7.18 -17.16 30.45
N ILE A 414 -7.00 -17.98 31.47
CA ILE A 414 -6.32 -17.59 32.70
C ILE A 414 -4.89 -18.11 32.63
N VAL A 415 -3.95 -17.19 32.68
CA VAL A 415 -2.52 -17.52 32.68
C VAL A 415 -2.09 -17.66 34.14
N SER A 416 -1.70 -18.87 34.52
CA SER A 416 -1.28 -19.16 35.89
C SER A 416 0.23 -19.14 36.06
N SER A 417 0.97 -19.22 34.96
CA SER A 417 2.42 -19.21 34.96
C SER A 417 2.92 -18.48 33.71
N LEU A 418 4.00 -17.72 33.82
CA LEU A 418 4.60 -17.00 32.68
C LEU A 418 5.07 -18.00 31.60
N ASN A 419 5.35 -19.24 32.00
CA ASN A 419 5.80 -20.28 31.08
C ASN A 419 4.64 -21.17 30.59
N GLN A 420 3.40 -20.79 30.85
CA GLN A 420 2.23 -21.55 30.42
C GLN A 420 2.27 -21.80 28.92
N GLU A 421 2.01 -23.05 28.55
CA GLU A 421 2.05 -23.46 27.15
C GLU A 421 0.64 -23.56 26.59
N VAL A 422 0.53 -23.37 25.27
CA VAL A 422 -0.72 -23.57 24.53
C VAL A 422 -0.44 -24.49 23.34
N GLN A 423 -1.47 -25.19 22.89
CA GLN A 423 -1.39 -26.01 21.68
C GLN A 423 -1.83 -25.19 20.49
N VAL A 424 -1.12 -25.32 19.37
CA VAL A 424 -1.42 -24.62 18.13
C VAL A 424 -1.45 -25.63 17.00
N LYS A 425 -2.57 -25.72 16.31
CA LYS A 425 -2.78 -26.64 15.20
C LYS A 425 -2.03 -26.19 13.96
N PRO A 426 -1.77 -27.10 13.00
CA PRO A 426 -1.15 -26.67 11.73
C PRO A 426 -1.97 -25.55 11.05
N GLY A 427 -1.28 -24.48 10.67
CA GLY A 427 -1.91 -23.32 10.03
C GLY A 427 -2.63 -22.38 10.97
N GLU A 428 -2.70 -22.70 12.26
CA GLU A 428 -3.39 -21.88 13.26
C GLU A 428 -2.48 -20.74 13.74
N PHE A 429 -3.11 -19.61 14.06
CA PHE A 429 -2.48 -18.52 14.79
C PHE A 429 -3.40 -18.09 15.93
N ILE A 430 -2.82 -17.63 17.03
CA ILE A 430 -3.56 -17.14 18.20
C ILE A 430 -2.93 -15.81 18.60
N MET A 431 -3.76 -14.79 18.79
CA MET A 431 -3.30 -13.50 19.29
C MET A 431 -3.86 -13.27 20.68
N PHE A 432 -2.98 -13.35 21.68
CA PHE A 432 -3.33 -13.04 23.07
C PHE A 432 -3.04 -11.58 23.34
N THR A 433 -3.97 -10.90 24.03
CA THR A 433 -3.79 -9.50 24.42
C THR A 433 -4.12 -9.37 25.91
N LYS A 434 -3.34 -8.56 26.61
CA LYS A 434 -3.58 -8.33 28.06
C LYS A 434 -4.81 -7.43 28.24
N GLN A 435 -4.96 -6.41 27.39
CA GLN A 435 -6.14 -5.56 27.36
C GLN A 435 -6.93 -5.89 26.08
N LYS A 436 -8.23 -6.02 26.22
CA LYS A 436 -9.10 -6.39 25.10
C LYS A 436 -9.14 -5.28 24.06
N PHE A 437 -8.93 -5.65 22.81
CA PHE A 437 -9.15 -4.72 21.69
C PHE A 437 -10.65 -4.59 21.42
N ALA A 438 -11.05 -3.43 20.89
CA ALA A 438 -12.43 -3.24 20.43
C ALA A 438 -12.76 -4.28 19.37
N SER A 439 -14.00 -4.75 19.37
CA SER A 439 -14.45 -5.70 18.35
C SER A 439 -14.41 -5.04 16.98
N PHE A 440 -13.94 -5.80 16.00
CA PHE A 440 -13.91 -5.34 14.62
C PHE A 440 -15.28 -5.57 13.99
N ASP A 441 -15.80 -4.52 13.36
CA ASP A 441 -17.04 -4.59 12.58
C ASP A 441 -16.72 -4.09 11.17
N PRO A 442 -16.68 -4.99 10.17
CA PRO A 442 -16.39 -4.58 8.81
C PRO A 442 -17.37 -3.53 8.27
N ALA A 443 -18.60 -3.51 8.79
CA ALA A 443 -19.58 -2.51 8.40
C ALA A 443 -19.30 -1.14 9.04
N SER A 444 -18.62 -1.13 10.20
CA SER A 444 -18.28 0.12 10.90
C SER A 444 -16.98 0.74 10.36
N SER A 445 -16.18 -0.05 9.65
CA SER A 445 -14.98 0.47 8.99
C SER A 445 -15.34 1.27 7.75
N VAL A 446 -16.59 1.18 7.31
CA VAL A 446 -17.16 2.21 6.44
C VAL A 446 -17.29 3.42 7.35
N GLY A 447 -16.21 4.17 7.49
CA GLY A 447 -16.34 5.53 8.00
C GLY A 447 -17.49 6.14 7.23
N ARG A 448 -18.36 6.84 7.93
CA ARG A 448 -19.46 7.55 7.29
C ARG A 448 -18.92 8.63 6.37
N GLY A 449 -18.17 8.17 5.36
CA GLY A 449 -17.90 8.98 4.21
C GLY A 449 -18.99 8.65 3.21
N PRO A 450 -19.51 9.61 2.53
CA PRO A 450 -20.61 9.38 1.61
C PRO A 450 -20.17 8.50 0.46
N SER A 451 -21.01 7.53 0.15
CA SER A 451 -20.88 6.76 -1.08
C SER A 451 -21.04 7.73 -2.26
N TYR A 452 -19.99 7.86 -3.04
CA TYR A 452 -20.08 8.64 -4.29
C TYR A 452 -20.87 7.90 -5.38
N ALA A 453 -21.17 6.61 -5.13
CA ALA A 453 -21.70 5.73 -6.16
C ALA A 453 -23.18 5.94 -6.47
N ASP A 454 -23.94 6.59 -5.57
CA ASP A 454 -25.37 6.83 -5.78
C ASP A 454 -25.78 8.18 -5.20
N LYS A 455 -25.33 9.24 -5.85
CA LYS A 455 -25.88 10.56 -5.52
C LYS A 455 -27.32 10.61 -6.06
N ARG A 456 -28.24 10.28 -5.21
CA ARG A 456 -29.69 10.33 -5.54
C ARG A 456 -30.22 11.74 -5.43
N THR A 457 -29.40 12.65 -4.89
CA THR A 457 -29.77 14.07 -4.76
C THR A 457 -28.90 14.90 -5.68
N SER A 458 -29.52 15.66 -6.56
CA SER A 458 -28.81 16.66 -7.36
C SER A 458 -29.00 18.04 -6.73
N ILE A 459 -27.96 18.86 -6.77
CA ILE A 459 -27.91 20.17 -6.14
C ILE A 459 -27.55 21.21 -7.19
N PHE A 460 -28.39 22.24 -7.31
CA PHE A 460 -28.15 23.28 -8.32
C PHE A 460 -28.79 24.61 -7.89
N PRO A 461 -28.18 25.72 -8.25
CA PRO A 461 -26.87 25.84 -8.88
C PRO A 461 -25.74 25.54 -7.91
N ASN A 462 -24.62 25.06 -8.42
CA ASN A 462 -23.40 24.89 -7.64
C ASN A 462 -22.23 25.06 -8.60
N PRO A 463 -21.48 26.18 -8.56
CA PRO A 463 -21.50 27.22 -7.51
C PRO A 463 -22.82 28.01 -7.41
N PHE A 464 -23.06 28.58 -6.24
CA PHE A 464 -24.31 29.30 -5.92
C PHE A 464 -24.02 30.68 -5.31
N VAL A 465 -25.06 31.53 -5.33
CA VAL A 465 -25.00 32.87 -4.72
C VAL A 465 -25.94 32.96 -3.51
N GLY A 466 -27.16 32.49 -3.62
CA GLY A 466 -28.17 32.58 -2.56
C GLY A 466 -28.80 31.24 -2.26
N ASP A 467 -29.74 30.85 -3.07
CA ASP A 467 -30.51 29.62 -2.87
C ASP A 467 -29.90 28.46 -3.64
N ILE A 468 -30.04 27.25 -3.08
CA ILE A 468 -29.78 26.00 -3.81
C ILE A 468 -31.03 25.15 -3.81
N ASN A 469 -31.20 24.37 -4.88
CA ASN A 469 -32.28 23.41 -5.01
C ASN A 469 -31.76 22.02 -4.75
N LEU A 470 -32.54 21.23 -4.00
CA LEU A 470 -32.25 19.82 -3.73
C LEU A 470 -33.30 19.00 -4.48
N ARG A 471 -32.85 18.25 -5.48
CA ARG A 471 -33.73 17.35 -6.22
C ARG A 471 -33.35 15.91 -5.87
N THR A 472 -34.23 15.23 -5.16
CA THR A 472 -33.99 13.90 -4.64
C THR A 472 -35.15 12.96 -4.93
N GLU A 473 -34.84 11.67 -5.03
CA GLU A 473 -35.85 10.62 -5.20
C GLU A 473 -36.41 10.14 -3.86
N GLU A 474 -35.77 10.48 -2.74
CA GLU A 474 -36.16 10.05 -1.41
C GLU A 474 -36.50 11.25 -0.53
N PRO A 475 -37.52 11.14 0.31
CA PRO A 475 -37.82 12.22 1.25
C PRO A 475 -36.65 12.49 2.18
N LEU A 476 -36.33 13.76 2.32
CA LEU A 476 -35.21 14.19 3.17
C LEU A 476 -35.60 14.13 4.64
N LYS A 477 -34.65 13.79 5.49
CA LYS A 477 -34.78 13.79 6.95
C LYS A 477 -34.10 15.02 7.54
N SER A 478 -32.88 15.28 7.08
CA SER A 478 -32.10 16.43 7.57
C SER A 478 -31.01 16.81 6.59
N VAL A 479 -30.61 18.07 6.68
CA VAL A 479 -29.39 18.57 6.04
C VAL A 479 -28.54 19.29 7.09
N GLU A 480 -27.24 19.16 6.94
CA GLU A 480 -26.27 19.85 7.79
C GLU A 480 -25.17 20.40 6.89
N ILE A 481 -24.77 21.64 7.12
CA ILE A 481 -23.74 22.31 6.33
C ILE A 481 -22.55 22.65 7.23
N TYR A 482 -21.38 22.23 6.82
CA TYR A 482 -20.14 22.45 7.56
C TYR A 482 -19.18 23.30 6.73
N ASP A 483 -18.42 24.18 7.40
CA ASP A 483 -17.35 24.92 6.75
C ASP A 483 -16.10 24.03 6.61
N VAL A 484 -15.04 24.56 5.99
CA VAL A 484 -13.82 23.82 5.72
C VAL A 484 -13.06 23.40 6.98
N ASN A 485 -13.40 24.00 8.12
CA ASN A 485 -12.80 23.65 9.42
C ASN A 485 -13.63 22.60 10.16
N GLY A 486 -14.70 22.09 9.54
CA GLY A 486 -15.57 21.09 10.16
C GLY A 486 -16.59 21.67 11.14
N ARG A 487 -16.77 22.99 11.17
CA ARG A 487 -17.74 23.63 12.05
C ARG A 487 -19.11 23.65 11.37
N LEU A 488 -20.14 23.19 12.08
CA LEU A 488 -21.52 23.25 11.61
C LEU A 488 -21.95 24.71 11.48
N VAL A 489 -22.39 25.12 10.29
CA VAL A 489 -22.80 26.49 10.02
C VAL A 489 -24.29 26.64 9.73
N GLU A 490 -24.98 25.56 9.35
CA GLU A 490 -26.42 25.55 9.07
C GLU A 490 -26.93 24.12 9.21
N SER A 491 -28.19 24.04 9.70
CA SER A 491 -28.88 22.74 9.73
C SER A 491 -30.40 22.86 9.69
N UNK A 492 -31.04 21.83 9.06
CA UNK A 492 -32.41 21.81 8.89
C UNK A 492 -32.89 20.40 8.98
N ALA A 493 -33.92 20.29 9.77
CA ALA A 493 -34.66 19.02 9.77
C ALA A 493 -35.85 19.13 8.84
N ASP A 494 -36.21 18.05 8.18
CA ASP A 494 -37.26 17.99 7.16
C ASP A 494 -37.15 19.18 6.18
N PRO A 495 -35.98 19.35 5.53
CA PRO A 495 -35.78 20.56 4.72
C PRO A 495 -36.68 20.60 3.49
N ASP A 496 -37.05 21.82 3.10
CA ASP A 496 -37.71 22.05 1.82
C ASP A 496 -36.73 21.75 0.67
N ALA A 497 -37.29 21.61 -0.53
CA ALA A 497 -36.49 21.37 -1.74
C ALA A 497 -35.57 22.55 -2.10
N VAL A 498 -35.79 23.71 -1.49
CA VAL A 498 -34.95 24.90 -1.70
C VAL A 498 -34.38 25.34 -0.36
N LEU A 499 -33.05 25.45 -0.30
CA LEU A 499 -32.37 25.96 0.89
C LEU A 499 -31.86 27.37 0.61
N ASN A 500 -32.22 28.32 1.46
CA ASN A 500 -31.72 29.69 1.36
C ASN A 500 -30.39 29.78 2.17
N LEU A 501 -29.30 29.92 1.46
CA LEU A 501 -27.96 29.97 2.04
C LEU A 501 -27.33 31.34 1.81
N SER A 502 -28.13 32.38 1.62
CA SER A 502 -27.63 33.73 1.35
C SER A 502 -26.75 34.26 2.48
N ARG A 503 -26.98 33.80 3.72
CA ARG A 503 -26.24 34.23 4.92
C ARG A 503 -24.81 33.70 4.97
N LEU A 504 -24.48 32.65 4.21
CA LEU A 504 -23.13 32.11 4.22
C LEU A 504 -22.18 33.07 3.49
N HIS A 505 -20.95 33.12 3.96
CA HIS A 505 -19.90 33.90 3.29
C HIS A 505 -19.39 33.14 2.06
N PRO A 506 -18.82 33.84 1.06
CA PRO A 506 -18.18 33.13 -0.06
C PRO A 506 -17.16 32.12 0.46
N GLY A 507 -17.16 30.91 -0.11
CA GLY A 507 -16.28 29.85 0.37
C GLY A 507 -16.77 28.48 -0.05
N VAL A 508 -16.08 27.47 0.48
CA VAL A 508 -16.39 26.06 0.24
C VAL A 508 -17.05 25.47 1.49
N TYR A 509 -18.07 24.67 1.28
CA TYR A 509 -18.85 24.04 2.35
C TYR A 509 -19.12 22.58 2.00
N MET A 510 -19.42 21.78 3.02
CA MET A 510 -19.84 20.38 2.85
C MET A 510 -21.29 20.28 3.34
N LEU A 511 -22.16 19.84 2.45
CA LEU A 511 -23.59 19.62 2.74
C LEU A 511 -23.82 18.13 2.96
N TYR A 512 -24.19 17.78 4.17
CA TYR A 512 -24.56 16.41 4.55
C TYR A 512 -26.08 16.29 4.46
N ILE A 513 -26.55 15.28 3.75
CA ILE A 513 -27.98 15.02 3.53
C ILE A 513 -28.28 13.64 4.12
N SER A 514 -29.32 13.55 4.95
CA SER A 514 -29.85 12.27 5.41
C SER A 514 -31.29 12.12 4.93
N THR A 515 -31.66 10.92 4.49
CA THR A 515 -33.01 10.64 4.03
C THR A 515 -33.84 9.88 5.08
N LYS A 516 -35.13 9.88 4.93
CA LYS A 516 -36.05 9.17 5.85
C LYS A 516 -35.92 7.65 5.72
N ARG A 517 -35.30 7.16 4.65
CA ARG A 517 -35.03 5.73 4.45
C ARG A 517 -33.68 5.30 5.02
N GLY A 518 -32.92 6.25 5.59
CA GLY A 518 -31.66 5.94 6.27
C GLY A 518 -30.41 6.06 5.41
N SER A 519 -30.54 6.50 4.15
CA SER A 519 -29.36 6.79 3.34
C SER A 519 -28.79 8.16 3.69
N SER A 520 -27.50 8.35 3.43
CA SER A 520 -26.87 9.66 3.63
C SER A 520 -25.89 9.95 2.48
N GLU A 521 -25.77 11.23 2.16
CA GLU A 521 -24.93 11.72 1.06
C GLU A 521 -24.19 12.97 1.51
N VAL A 522 -23.03 13.24 0.90
CA VAL A 522 -22.34 14.50 1.11
C VAL A 522 -22.04 15.15 -0.23
N HIS A 523 -22.22 16.44 -0.28
CA HIS A 523 -21.98 17.24 -1.49
C HIS A 523 -21.10 18.44 -1.14
N LYS A 524 -20.18 18.74 -2.02
CA LYS A 524 -19.39 19.97 -1.92
C LYS A 524 -20.21 21.12 -2.48
N LEU A 525 -20.32 22.19 -1.72
CA LEU A 525 -20.96 23.43 -2.16
C LEU A 525 -19.91 24.53 -2.34
N VAL A 526 -20.06 25.32 -3.37
CA VAL A 526 -19.16 26.46 -3.60
C VAL A 526 -20.02 27.72 -3.66
N LYS A 527 -19.89 28.57 -2.63
CA LYS A 527 -20.60 29.85 -2.60
C LYS A 527 -19.72 30.93 -3.22
N THR A 528 -20.27 31.61 -4.21
CA THR A 528 -19.63 32.76 -4.83
C THR A 528 -20.25 34.06 -4.31
N ARG A 529 -19.75 35.19 -4.73
CA ARG A 529 -20.26 36.51 -4.29
C ARG A 529 -21.70 36.75 -4.69
#